data_075351707d45bb07b9a86d2d8b9f0f59
#
_entry.id   075351707d45bb07b9a86d2d8b9f0f59
#
_cell.length_a   1.000
_cell.length_b   1.000
_cell.length_c   1.000
_cell.angle_alpha   90.00
_cell.angle_beta   90.00
_cell.angle_gamma   90.00
#
_symmetry.space_group_name_H-M   'P 1'
#
loop_
_entity.id
_entity.type
_entity.pdbx_description
1 polymer ?
#
loop_
_entity_poly.entity_id
_entity_poly.type
_entity_poly.pdbx_seq_one_letter_code
_entity_poly.pdbx_strand_id
1 'polypeptide(L)'
;MLFTLLLTGCNSSLIPQDLASKLIQAPKVRGVQLKSFSIEQQSVVFDVAIFNPNIFPLPISGLRGDLKLNEVAVGSMAATSTKSLAANTTQVVTLPLQLSTAAFMNAAKTALSTRKASYSFNGGIETSVGTLPFTKKGDLSLTKIVTALLP
;
A
#
# COMPACT_ATOMS: atom_id res chain seq x y z
N MET A 1 -7.79 43.57 26.33
CA MET A 1 -7.78 43.33 25.81
C MET A 1 -7.66 42.56 25.52
N LEU A 2 -7.81 42.39 25.53
CA LEU A 2 -7.75 41.70 25.12
C LEU A 2 -7.81 40.87 25.07
N PHE A 3 -7.95 40.84 25.21
CA PHE A 3 -8.01 39.98 25.00
C PHE A 3 -8.26 39.32 24.59
N THR A 4 -8.50 39.45 24.80
CA THR A 4 -8.77 38.89 24.15
C THR A 4 -8.81 38.15 23.70
N LEU A 5 -8.99 38.22 23.73
CA LEU A 5 -9.02 37.53 23.09
C LEU A 5 -9.00 36.62 23.00
N LEU A 6 -9.12 36.56 23.19
CA LEU A 6 -9.04 35.74 22.91
C LEU A 6 -9.27 34.91 22.82
N LEU A 7 -9.57 34.96 22.95
CA LEU A 7 -9.79 34.28 22.64
C LEU A 7 -9.86 33.73 22.25
N THR A 8 -10.10 33.85 22.33
CA THR A 8 -10.18 33.47 21.68
C THR A 8 -10.01 32.63 21.38
N GLY A 9 -10.00 32.43 21.59
CA GLY A 9 -9.90 31.74 21.20
C GLY A 9 -10.00 30.90 21.17
N CYS A 10 -10.28 30.88 21.32
CA CYS A 10 -10.36 30.17 21.05
C CYS A 10 -10.39 29.41 20.86
N ASN A 11 -10.61 29.31 21.05
CA ASN A 11 -10.68 28.57 20.67
C ASN A 11 -10.41 27.57 20.40
N SER A 12 -10.42 27.89 20.56
CA SER A 12 -9.84 26.65 20.51
C SER A 12 -10.68 25.44 20.23
N SER A 13 -11.78 25.43 20.59
CA SER A 13 -12.70 24.37 20.19
C SER A 13 -12.78 24.25 18.68
N LEU A 14 -12.30 25.24 18.03
CA LEU A 14 -12.24 25.24 16.60
C LEU A 14 -10.81 25.02 16.16
N ILE A 15 -10.45 23.73 16.04
CA ILE A 15 -9.17 23.37 15.49
C ILE A 15 -9.29 23.41 13.98
N PRO A 16 -8.47 24.18 13.28
CA PRO A 16 -8.47 24.16 11.82
C PRO A 16 -8.19 22.77 11.30
N GLN A 17 -8.77 22.42 10.16
CA GLN A 17 -8.56 21.11 9.58
C GLN A 17 -7.08 20.81 9.32
N ASP A 18 -6.33 21.84 8.92
CA ASP A 18 -4.89 21.66 8.72
C ASP A 18 -4.19 21.24 10.00
N LEU A 19 -4.58 21.82 11.12
CA LEU A 19 -3.98 21.48 12.39
C LEU A 19 -4.40 20.08 12.83
N ALA A 20 -5.67 19.73 12.62
CA ALA A 20 -6.15 18.40 12.95
C ALA A 20 -5.40 17.33 12.14
N SER A 21 -5.16 17.57 10.86
CA SER A 21 -4.39 16.66 10.03
C SER A 21 -2.96 16.50 10.52
N LYS A 22 -2.39 17.56 11.10
CA LYS A 22 -1.03 17.51 11.64
C LYS A 22 -0.96 16.77 12.96
N LEU A 23 -2.07 16.72 13.70
CA LEU A 23 -2.12 15.98 14.96
C LEU A 23 -2.23 14.48 14.75
N ILE A 24 -2.71 14.07 13.59
CA ILE A 24 -2.82 12.67 13.23
C ILE A 24 -1.56 12.28 12.47
N GLN A 25 -0.83 11.33 13.01
CA GLN A 25 0.37 10.86 12.35
C GLN A 25 0.03 9.84 11.29
N ALA A 26 0.68 9.96 10.14
CA ALA A 26 0.48 9.01 9.06
C ALA A 26 0.98 7.63 9.46
N PRO A 27 0.24 6.58 9.16
CA PRO A 27 0.75 5.22 9.34
C PRO A 27 2.01 5.01 8.53
N LYS A 28 2.81 4.05 8.99
CA LYS A 28 4.09 3.74 8.36
C LYS A 28 4.07 2.32 7.84
N VAL A 29 4.55 2.17 6.61
CA VAL A 29 4.71 0.83 6.05
C VAL A 29 6.02 0.28 6.59
N ARG A 30 5.91 -0.81 7.35
CA ARG A 30 7.06 -1.46 7.98
C ARG A 30 7.65 -2.55 7.12
N GLY A 31 6.87 -3.10 6.21
CA GLY A 31 7.36 -4.13 5.33
C GLY A 31 6.33 -4.50 4.29
N VAL A 32 6.82 -4.98 3.15
CA VAL A 32 5.99 -5.49 2.08
C VAL A 32 6.60 -6.82 1.65
N GLN A 33 5.79 -7.87 1.66
CA GLN A 33 6.25 -9.21 1.30
C GLN A 33 5.35 -9.81 0.24
N LEU A 34 5.98 -10.45 -0.72
CA LEU A 34 5.26 -11.25 -1.70
C LEU A 34 4.86 -12.56 -1.03
N LYS A 35 3.57 -12.75 -0.83
CA LYS A 35 3.06 -13.92 -0.15
C LYS A 35 2.83 -15.08 -1.09
N SER A 36 2.21 -14.81 -2.24
CA SER A 36 1.96 -15.86 -3.21
C SER A 36 1.90 -15.24 -4.61
N PHE A 37 2.16 -16.12 -5.58
CA PHE A 37 2.23 -15.72 -6.97
C PHE A 37 1.74 -16.89 -7.81
N SER A 38 0.66 -16.71 -8.55
CA SER A 38 0.10 -17.80 -9.36
C SER A 38 -0.37 -17.25 -10.70
N ILE A 39 0.25 -17.76 -11.76
CA ILE A 39 -0.19 -17.44 -13.12
C ILE A 39 -1.50 -18.14 -13.40
N GLU A 40 -1.61 -19.37 -12.93
CA GLU A 40 -2.80 -20.18 -13.16
C GLU A 40 -4.04 -19.52 -12.59
N GLN A 41 -3.93 -18.99 -11.39
CA GLN A 41 -5.03 -18.29 -10.73
C GLN A 41 -5.08 -16.81 -11.07
N GLN A 42 -4.10 -16.34 -11.85
CA GLN A 42 -3.99 -14.92 -12.22
C GLN A 42 -3.98 -14.02 -10.99
N SER A 43 -3.21 -14.41 -9.99
CA SER A 43 -3.23 -13.76 -8.69
C SER A 43 -1.84 -13.56 -8.14
N VAL A 44 -1.62 -12.39 -7.56
CA VAL A 44 -0.44 -12.07 -6.78
C VAL A 44 -0.91 -11.52 -5.45
N VAL A 45 -0.38 -12.04 -4.37
CA VAL A 45 -0.79 -11.60 -3.03
C VAL A 45 0.41 -11.02 -2.31
N PHE A 46 0.25 -9.80 -1.83
CA PHE A 46 1.24 -9.14 -0.99
C PHE A 46 0.71 -8.98 0.43
N ASP A 47 1.60 -9.13 1.38
CA ASP A 47 1.33 -8.76 2.76
C ASP A 47 2.04 -7.45 3.04
N VAL A 48 1.32 -6.46 3.54
CA VAL A 48 1.85 -5.16 3.88
C VAL A 48 1.71 -4.97 5.37
N ALA A 49 2.83 -4.82 6.06
CA ALA A 49 2.84 -4.55 7.49
C ALA A 49 2.76 -3.03 7.69
N ILE A 50 1.75 -2.58 8.40
CA ILE A 50 1.48 -1.16 8.59
C ILE A 50 1.43 -0.86 10.08
N PHE A 51 2.18 0.14 10.49
CA PHE A 51 2.21 0.61 11.87
C PHE A 51 1.38 1.88 12.01
N ASN A 52 0.43 1.87 12.94
CA ASN A 52 -0.35 3.05 13.30
C ASN A 52 0.29 3.70 14.52
N PRO A 53 0.98 4.84 14.37
CA PRO A 53 1.63 5.50 15.51
C PRO A 53 0.67 6.29 16.40
N ASN A 54 -0.59 6.38 16.02
CA ASN A 54 -1.57 7.15 16.78
C ASN A 54 -2.05 6.38 18.01
N ILE A 55 -2.50 7.12 18.99
CA ILE A 55 -3.04 6.52 20.23
C ILE A 55 -4.50 6.10 20.08
N PHE A 56 -5.05 6.23 18.88
CA PHE A 56 -6.42 5.84 18.58
C PHE A 56 -6.43 4.98 17.31
N PRO A 57 -7.48 4.17 17.11
CA PRO A 57 -7.59 3.37 15.90
C PRO A 57 -7.78 4.26 14.67
N LEU A 58 -7.25 3.83 13.54
CA LEU A 58 -7.37 4.56 12.29
C LEU A 58 -8.15 3.71 11.29
N PRO A 59 -9.38 4.13 10.93
CA PRO A 59 -10.18 3.35 9.98
C PRO A 59 -9.59 3.39 8.58
N ILE A 60 -9.66 2.27 7.90
CA ILE A 60 -9.27 2.15 6.50
C ILE A 60 -10.54 2.03 5.67
N SER A 61 -10.69 2.89 4.67
CA SER A 61 -11.85 2.86 3.79
C SER A 61 -11.56 2.19 2.46
N GLY A 62 -10.31 2.15 2.02
CA GLY A 62 -9.98 1.55 0.75
C GLY A 62 -8.52 1.18 0.64
N LEU A 63 -8.26 0.28 -0.31
CA LEU A 63 -6.92 -0.22 -0.58
C LEU A 63 -6.73 -0.22 -2.09
N ARG A 64 -5.56 0.24 -2.54
CA ARG A 64 -5.20 0.21 -3.95
C ARG A 64 -3.77 -0.23 -4.11
N GLY A 65 -3.49 -0.87 -5.23
CA GLY A 65 -2.13 -1.28 -5.53
C GLY A 65 -1.95 -1.58 -6.99
N ASP A 66 -0.77 -1.24 -7.50
CA ASP A 66 -0.36 -1.52 -8.87
C ASP A 66 1.01 -2.18 -8.83
N LEU A 67 1.13 -3.27 -9.56
CA LEU A 67 2.37 -4.02 -9.64
C LEU A 67 2.95 -3.92 -11.03
N LYS A 68 4.22 -3.55 -11.09
CA LYS A 68 4.99 -3.57 -12.33
C LYS A 68 6.12 -4.58 -12.19
N LEU A 69 6.38 -5.27 -13.28
CA LEU A 69 7.50 -6.18 -13.38
C LEU A 69 8.35 -5.68 -14.53
N ASN A 70 9.60 -5.31 -14.25
CA ASN A 70 10.50 -4.70 -15.23
C ASN A 70 9.80 -3.55 -15.98
N GLU A 71 9.16 -2.64 -15.26
CA GLU A 71 8.46 -1.45 -15.77
C GLU A 71 7.19 -1.76 -16.57
N VAL A 72 6.78 -3.01 -16.64
CA VAL A 72 5.54 -3.41 -17.29
C VAL A 72 4.46 -3.62 -16.26
N ALA A 73 3.32 -2.94 -16.40
CA ALA A 73 2.20 -3.12 -15.49
C ALA A 73 1.61 -4.51 -15.65
N VAL A 74 1.64 -5.31 -14.61
CA VAL A 74 1.21 -6.72 -14.67
C VAL A 74 0.05 -7.03 -13.74
N GLY A 75 -0.25 -6.18 -12.79
CA GLY A 75 -1.34 -6.45 -11.88
C GLY A 75 -1.82 -5.21 -11.16
N SER A 76 -3.04 -5.25 -10.68
CA SER A 76 -3.61 -4.14 -9.94
C SER A 76 -4.70 -4.64 -9.00
N MET A 77 -5.04 -3.80 -8.04
CA MET A 77 -6.18 -4.03 -7.18
C MET A 77 -6.78 -2.72 -6.73
N ALA A 78 -8.08 -2.75 -6.48
CA ALA A 78 -8.78 -1.67 -5.81
C ALA A 78 -9.92 -2.31 -5.03
N ALA A 79 -10.01 -1.99 -3.76
CA ALA A 79 -11.02 -2.60 -2.89
C ALA A 79 -11.42 -1.63 -1.80
N THR A 80 -12.67 -1.75 -1.36
CA THR A 80 -13.13 -1.05 -0.16
C THR A 80 -12.76 -1.91 1.05
N SER A 81 -12.64 -1.26 2.20
CA SER A 81 -12.29 -1.95 3.42
C SER A 81 -13.06 -1.35 4.58
N THR A 82 -13.45 -2.20 5.53
CA THR A 82 -14.04 -1.76 6.78
C THR A 82 -13.07 -2.01 7.95
N LYS A 83 -11.83 -2.35 7.64
CA LYS A 83 -10.84 -2.64 8.66
C LYS A 83 -10.36 -1.36 9.32
N SER A 84 -9.75 -1.53 10.48
CA SER A 84 -9.20 -0.44 11.25
C SER A 84 -7.82 -0.84 11.71
N LEU A 85 -6.89 0.11 11.69
CA LEU A 85 -5.56 -0.09 12.24
C LEU A 85 -5.62 0.20 13.74
N ALA A 86 -5.36 -0.79 14.55
CA ALA A 86 -5.39 -0.61 15.99
C ALA A 86 -4.32 0.39 16.43
N ALA A 87 -4.62 1.12 17.50
CA ALA A 87 -3.72 2.15 18.01
C ALA A 87 -2.36 1.58 18.38
N ASN A 88 -1.31 2.27 17.97
CA ASN A 88 0.07 1.96 18.36
C ASN A 88 0.44 0.49 18.13
N THR A 89 0.01 -0.05 17.00
CA THR A 89 0.19 -1.47 16.66
C THR A 89 0.59 -1.61 15.20
N THR A 90 1.35 -2.67 14.92
CA THR A 90 1.63 -3.07 13.54
C THR A 90 0.67 -4.18 13.15
N GLN A 91 0.01 -4.01 12.01
CA GLN A 91 -0.90 -5.02 11.49
C GLN A 91 -0.53 -5.36 10.06
N VAL A 92 -0.82 -6.60 9.68
CA VAL A 92 -0.58 -7.06 8.32
C VAL A 92 -1.88 -6.97 7.54
N VAL A 93 -1.83 -6.26 6.42
CA VAL A 93 -2.95 -6.14 5.49
C VAL A 93 -2.60 -6.95 4.25
N THR A 94 -3.46 -7.86 3.88
CA THR A 94 -3.24 -8.71 2.73
C THR A 94 -3.88 -8.08 1.50
N LEU A 95 -3.09 -7.92 0.44
CA LEU A 95 -3.51 -7.28 -0.79
C LEU A 95 -3.48 -8.28 -1.94
N PRO A 96 -4.64 -8.82 -2.34
CA PRO A 96 -4.70 -9.69 -3.51
C PRO A 96 -4.83 -8.84 -4.78
N LEU A 97 -3.89 -9.00 -5.70
CA LEU A 97 -3.88 -8.29 -6.96
C LEU A 97 -4.31 -9.21 -8.09
N GLN A 98 -5.12 -8.67 -9.00
CA GLN A 98 -5.46 -9.37 -10.22
C GLN A 98 -4.30 -9.26 -11.17
N LEU A 99 -3.81 -10.40 -11.66
CA LEU A 99 -2.65 -10.46 -12.54
C LEU A 99 -3.12 -10.58 -13.99
N SER A 100 -2.53 -9.77 -14.86
CA SER A 100 -2.74 -9.90 -16.30
C SER A 100 -1.73 -10.90 -16.84
N THR A 101 -2.23 -12.06 -17.30
CA THR A 101 -1.35 -13.10 -17.82
C THR A 101 -0.55 -12.61 -19.03
N ALA A 102 -1.20 -11.92 -19.96
CA ALA A 102 -0.53 -11.42 -21.15
C ALA A 102 0.59 -10.44 -20.80
N ALA A 103 0.31 -9.49 -19.91
CA ALA A 103 1.30 -8.51 -19.50
C ALA A 103 2.43 -9.19 -18.73
N PHE A 104 2.09 -10.17 -17.89
CA PHE A 104 3.11 -10.90 -17.16
C PHE A 104 4.03 -11.67 -18.11
N MET A 105 3.47 -12.32 -19.13
CA MET A 105 4.28 -13.07 -20.08
C MET A 105 5.25 -12.16 -20.82
N ASN A 106 4.81 -10.97 -21.19
CA ASN A 106 5.69 -10.00 -21.82
C ASN A 106 6.82 -9.57 -20.90
N ALA A 107 6.47 -9.27 -19.65
CA ALA A 107 7.47 -8.87 -18.67
C ALA A 107 8.44 -10.01 -18.37
N ALA A 108 7.94 -11.24 -18.33
CA ALA A 108 8.76 -12.41 -18.07
C ALA A 108 9.77 -12.64 -19.18
N LYS A 109 9.36 -12.45 -20.44
CA LYS A 109 10.29 -12.55 -21.56
C LYS A 109 11.45 -11.57 -21.41
N THR A 110 11.15 -10.33 -21.05
CA THR A 110 12.17 -9.33 -20.83
C THR A 110 13.08 -9.72 -19.66
N ALA A 111 12.49 -10.20 -18.59
CA ALA A 111 13.26 -10.63 -17.42
C ALA A 111 14.24 -11.75 -17.77
N LEU A 112 13.78 -12.73 -18.54
CA LEU A 112 14.61 -13.87 -18.93
C LEU A 112 15.72 -13.45 -19.90
N SER A 113 15.43 -12.53 -20.83
CA SER A 113 16.42 -12.10 -21.80
C SER A 113 17.46 -11.18 -21.17
N THR A 114 17.09 -10.32 -20.25
CA THR A 114 18.02 -9.41 -19.58
C THR A 114 18.65 -10.03 -18.33
N ARG A 115 18.16 -11.17 -17.91
CA ARG A 115 18.57 -11.86 -16.68
C ARG A 115 18.36 -11.01 -15.45
N LYS A 116 17.38 -10.12 -15.49
CA LYS A 116 17.03 -9.24 -14.38
C LYS A 116 15.51 -9.23 -14.23
N ALA A 117 15.06 -9.40 -13.01
CA ALA A 117 13.65 -9.32 -12.69
C ALA A 117 13.51 -8.39 -11.49
N SER A 118 12.98 -7.22 -11.73
CA SER A 118 12.70 -6.28 -10.67
C SER A 118 11.22 -6.00 -10.63
N TYR A 119 10.69 -5.70 -9.45
CA TYR A 119 9.29 -5.35 -9.33
C TYR A 119 9.16 -4.00 -8.62
N SER A 120 8.07 -3.34 -8.90
CA SER A 120 7.70 -2.11 -8.24
C SER A 120 6.23 -2.21 -7.87
N PHE A 121 5.96 -2.14 -6.59
CA PHE A 121 4.59 -2.18 -6.08
C PHE A 121 4.26 -0.81 -5.51
N ASN A 122 3.33 -0.14 -6.15
CA ASN A 122 2.85 1.17 -5.72
C ASN A 122 1.43 1.01 -5.24
N GLY A 123 1.13 1.60 -4.10
CA GLY A 123 -0.21 1.48 -3.57
C GLY A 123 -0.61 2.67 -2.73
N GLY A 124 -1.82 2.63 -2.26
CA GLY A 124 -2.37 3.64 -1.38
C GLY A 124 -3.38 3.02 -0.43
N ILE A 125 -3.35 3.52 0.78
CA ILE A 125 -4.32 3.13 1.80
C ILE A 125 -5.17 4.35 2.07
N GLU A 126 -6.47 4.22 1.79
CA GLU A 126 -7.40 5.33 1.99
C GLU A 126 -7.91 5.29 3.41
N THR A 127 -7.72 6.40 4.10
CA THR A 127 -8.14 6.55 5.49
C THR A 127 -9.01 7.79 5.63
N SER A 128 -9.53 8.01 6.82
CA SER A 128 -10.33 9.19 7.11
C SER A 128 -9.53 10.50 6.98
N VAL A 129 -8.20 10.42 6.95
CA VAL A 129 -7.34 11.60 6.83
C VAL A 129 -6.72 11.72 5.44
N GLY A 130 -7.15 10.90 4.50
CA GLY A 130 -6.66 10.94 3.13
C GLY A 130 -5.99 9.65 2.71
N THR A 131 -5.41 9.66 1.52
CA THR A 131 -4.73 8.50 0.98
C THR A 131 -3.28 8.50 1.41
N LEU A 132 -2.82 7.38 1.93
CA LEU A 132 -1.44 7.18 2.37
C LEU A 132 -0.74 6.35 1.30
N PRO A 133 0.14 6.97 0.51
CA PRO A 133 0.83 6.23 -0.54
C PRO A 133 1.97 5.41 0.01
N PHE A 134 2.26 4.30 -0.65
CA PHE A 134 3.46 3.54 -0.36
C PHE A 134 4.02 2.95 -1.63
N THR A 135 5.32 2.69 -1.61
CA THR A 135 6.04 2.13 -2.75
C THR A 135 7.01 1.09 -2.23
N LYS A 136 7.06 -0.04 -2.91
CA LYS A 136 8.06 -1.07 -2.63
C LYS A 136 8.70 -1.49 -3.93
N LYS A 137 10.01 -1.45 -3.96
CA LYS A 137 10.80 -1.95 -5.08
C LYS A 137 11.68 -3.07 -4.59
N GLY A 138 11.92 -4.02 -5.46
CA GLY A 138 12.79 -5.13 -5.12
C GLY A 138 13.10 -5.97 -6.33
N ASP A 139 13.88 -7.01 -6.09
CA ASP A 139 14.24 -7.94 -7.16
C ASP A 139 13.49 -9.24 -6.95
N LEU A 140 13.05 -9.83 -8.06
CA LEU A 140 12.46 -11.16 -8.05
C LEU A 140 13.49 -12.15 -8.53
N SER A 141 13.46 -13.33 -7.94
CA SER A 141 14.28 -14.42 -8.42
C SER A 141 13.79 -14.88 -9.79
N LEU A 142 14.72 -15.04 -10.73
CA LEU A 142 14.38 -15.60 -12.03
C LEU A 142 13.78 -17.00 -11.87
N THR A 143 14.19 -17.73 -10.85
CA THR A 143 13.63 -19.02 -10.54
C THR A 143 12.14 -18.94 -10.24
N LYS A 144 11.71 -17.90 -9.52
CA LYS A 144 10.28 -17.70 -9.24
C LYS A 144 9.50 -17.45 -10.52
N ILE A 145 10.08 -16.67 -11.44
CA ILE A 145 9.42 -16.38 -12.71
C ILE A 145 9.29 -17.65 -13.54
N VAL A 146 10.38 -18.43 -13.65
CA VAL A 146 10.37 -19.68 -14.40
C VAL A 146 9.37 -20.66 -13.78
N THR A 147 9.38 -20.77 -12.46
CA THR A 147 8.45 -21.66 -11.76
C THR A 147 7.00 -21.26 -12.01
N ALA A 148 6.73 -19.97 -12.05
CA ALA A 148 5.37 -19.47 -12.29
C ALA A 148 4.90 -19.76 -13.72
N LEU A 149 5.82 -19.91 -14.67
CA LEU A 149 5.49 -20.21 -16.05
C LEU A 149 5.30 -21.71 -16.30
N LEU A 150 5.74 -22.55 -15.38
CA LEU A 150 5.60 -24.00 -15.51
C LEU A 150 4.22 -24.44 -15.04
N PRO A 151 3.60 -25.42 -15.72
CA PRO A 151 2.28 -25.93 -15.32
C PRO A 151 2.32 -26.70 -14.01
#